data_b78f1d562d2bc48e984ff0072899fc78
#
_entry.id   b78f1d562d2bc48e984ff0072899fc78
#
_cell.length_a   1.000
_cell.length_b   1.000
_cell.length_c   1.000
_cell.angle_alpha   90.00
_cell.angle_beta   90.00
_cell.angle_gamma   90.00
#
_symmetry.space_group_name_H-M   'P 1'
#
loop_
_entity.id
_entity.type
_entity.pdbx_description
1 polymer ?
#
loop_
_entity_poly.entity_id
_entity_poly.type
_entity_poly.pdbx_seq_one_letter_code
_entity_poly.pdbx_strand_id
1 'polypeptide(L)'
;QHPYRFFNESPEETYENIGEYVKYVHVKDSRVIEGKIMYFMMGDGDMPLREMLDMLKTKGYEGYVSLEWVKRWARDLAEAGIVFPQFAYYMRPYVKKHKHPLQTSQRGDGKYIWPKDKLINYTFSEVLDRVCEEFPSQYAFRFTEMDYIRTYPEFRSDVDAFAQALIALGVK
;
A
#
# COMPACT_ATOMS: atom_id res chain seq x y z
N GLN A 1 19.63 -0.40 8.98
CA GLN A 1 20.49 -0.49 10.18
C GLN A 1 19.59 -0.27 11.38
N HIS A 2 19.93 -0.89 12.50
CA HIS A 2 19.07 -0.93 13.68
C HIS A 2 19.78 -0.21 14.83
N PRO A 3 19.54 1.10 15.01
CA PRO A 3 20.21 1.91 16.02
C PRO A 3 20.16 1.31 17.43
N TYR A 4 18.98 0.80 17.81
CA TYR A 4 18.77 0.19 19.12
C TYR A 4 19.81 -0.87 19.47
N ARG A 5 20.17 -1.76 18.53
CA ARG A 5 21.14 -2.81 18.79
C ARG A 5 22.59 -2.34 18.73
N PHE A 6 22.87 -1.35 17.91
CA PHE A 6 24.22 -0.84 17.73
C PHE A 6 24.60 0.26 18.69
N PHE A 7 23.64 1.09 19.10
CA PHE A 7 23.87 2.26 19.92
C PHE A 7 23.25 2.16 21.31
N ASN A 8 22.56 1.06 21.60
CA ASN A 8 21.89 0.80 22.88
C ASN A 8 20.97 1.95 23.34
N GLU A 9 20.37 2.63 22.37
CA GLU A 9 19.41 3.71 22.60
C GLU A 9 17.99 3.14 22.58
N SER A 10 17.21 3.44 23.60
CA SER A 10 15.82 2.98 23.68
C SER A 10 14.90 3.82 22.77
N PRO A 11 13.73 3.28 22.37
CA PRO A 11 12.72 4.06 21.65
C PRO A 11 12.30 5.33 22.41
N GLU A 12 12.22 5.26 23.74
CA GLU A 12 11.88 6.38 24.61
C GLU A 12 12.93 7.48 24.54
N GLU A 13 14.20 7.13 24.68
CA GLU A 13 15.31 8.10 24.60
C GLU A 13 15.35 8.78 23.23
N THR A 14 15.20 7.99 22.16
CA THR A 14 15.11 8.53 20.81
C THR A 14 13.95 9.52 20.68
N TYR A 15 12.77 9.14 21.19
CA TYR A 15 11.59 9.99 21.08
C TYR A 15 11.69 11.25 21.97
N GLU A 16 12.30 11.19 23.11
CA GLU A 16 12.55 12.35 23.98
C GLU A 16 13.46 13.37 23.28
N ASN A 17 14.43 12.91 22.53
CA ASN A 17 15.39 13.76 21.83
C ASN A 17 14.82 14.41 20.56
N ILE A 18 14.01 13.68 19.78
CA ILE A 18 13.59 14.12 18.43
C ILE A 18 12.08 14.04 18.18
N GLY A 19 11.27 13.66 19.18
CA GLY A 19 9.84 13.36 19.01
C GLY A 19 9.02 14.49 18.38
N GLU A 20 9.32 15.75 18.67
CA GLU A 20 8.65 16.92 18.08
C GLU A 20 8.85 17.03 16.56
N TYR A 21 9.94 16.48 16.05
CA TYR A 21 10.29 16.46 14.62
C TYR A 21 9.79 15.20 13.89
N VAL A 22 9.35 14.17 14.64
CA VAL A 22 8.91 12.90 14.06
C VAL A 22 7.52 13.08 13.44
N LYS A 23 7.48 13.13 12.12
CA LYS A 23 6.25 13.23 11.33
C LYS A 23 5.87 11.93 10.65
N TYR A 24 6.81 11.01 10.51
CA TYR A 24 6.67 9.78 9.78
C TYR A 24 7.61 8.71 10.35
N VAL A 25 7.10 7.49 10.52
CA VAL A 25 7.87 6.38 11.10
C VAL A 25 7.88 5.20 10.14
N HIS A 26 9.05 4.65 9.87
CA HIS A 26 9.21 3.37 9.19
C HIS A 26 9.49 2.28 10.21
N VAL A 27 8.85 1.14 10.03
CA VAL A 27 9.06 -0.04 10.89
C VAL A 27 9.46 -1.25 10.05
N LYS A 28 10.38 -2.01 10.56
CA LYS A 28 10.75 -3.33 10.04
C LYS A 28 11.25 -4.20 11.19
N ASP A 29 11.07 -5.48 11.07
CA ASP A 29 11.58 -6.43 12.06
C ASP A 29 12.82 -7.15 11.55
N SER A 30 13.70 -7.50 12.47
CA SER A 30 14.95 -8.17 12.15
C SER A 30 15.54 -8.88 13.35
N ARG A 31 16.43 -9.81 13.06
CA ARG A 31 17.26 -10.52 14.04
C ARG A 31 18.69 -10.63 13.52
N VAL A 32 19.65 -10.61 14.42
CA VAL A 32 21.05 -10.90 14.08
C VAL A 32 21.29 -12.41 14.20
N ILE A 33 21.60 -13.06 13.09
CA ILE A 33 21.94 -14.49 13.03
C ILE A 33 23.35 -14.60 12.46
N GLU A 34 24.25 -15.23 13.19
CA GLU A 34 25.66 -15.40 12.82
C GLU A 34 26.36 -14.10 12.38
N GLY A 35 26.06 -13.00 13.10
CA GLY A 35 26.61 -11.68 12.82
C GLY A 35 25.99 -10.95 11.62
N LYS A 36 24.97 -11.52 10.97
CA LYS A 36 24.25 -10.92 9.85
C LYS A 36 22.86 -10.49 10.26
N ILE A 37 22.40 -9.35 9.74
CA ILE A 37 21.04 -8.89 9.94
C ILE A 37 20.13 -9.65 8.98
N MET A 38 19.19 -10.40 9.54
CA MET A 38 18.12 -11.07 8.80
C MET A 38 16.78 -10.35 9.06
N TYR A 39 15.99 -10.18 8.02
CA TYR A 39 14.70 -9.50 8.12
C TYR A 39 13.57 -10.50 8.28
N PHE A 40 12.58 -10.13 9.10
CA PHE A 40 11.45 -10.96 9.47
C PHE A 40 10.15 -10.18 9.32
N MET A 41 9.03 -10.88 9.29
CA MET A 41 7.71 -10.26 9.38
C MET A 41 7.54 -9.64 10.78
N MET A 42 6.64 -8.67 10.87
CA MET A 42 6.43 -7.93 12.12
C MET A 42 6.08 -8.86 13.28
N GLY A 43 6.89 -8.81 14.32
CA GLY A 43 6.77 -9.61 15.53
C GLY A 43 7.53 -10.95 15.52
N ASP A 44 8.16 -11.32 14.41
CA ASP A 44 8.95 -12.56 14.30
C ASP A 44 10.46 -12.32 14.51
N GLY A 45 10.89 -11.06 14.58
CA GLY A 45 12.26 -10.66 14.86
C GLY A 45 12.51 -10.34 16.33
N ASP A 46 13.58 -9.58 16.59
CA ASP A 46 14.02 -9.21 17.95
C ASP A 46 13.92 -7.68 18.21
N MET A 47 13.33 -6.93 17.26
CA MET A 47 13.18 -5.49 17.46
C MET A 47 12.10 -5.19 18.51
N PRO A 48 12.26 -4.17 19.36
CA PRO A 48 11.29 -3.80 20.39
C PRO A 48 10.07 -3.05 19.79
N LEU A 49 9.46 -3.64 18.76
CA LEU A 49 8.41 -2.99 17.98
C LEU A 49 7.14 -2.72 18.79
N ARG A 50 6.77 -3.62 19.70
CA ARG A 50 5.59 -3.42 20.56
C ARG A 50 5.83 -2.26 21.51
N GLU A 51 6.97 -2.23 22.19
CA GLU A 51 7.37 -1.15 23.09
C GLU A 51 7.37 0.20 22.38
N MET A 52 7.97 0.26 21.19
CA MET A 52 7.99 1.46 20.36
C MET A 52 6.58 1.92 19.96
N LEU A 53 5.73 1.01 19.51
CA LEU A 53 4.37 1.35 19.08
C LEU A 53 3.48 1.75 20.26
N ASP A 54 3.63 1.10 21.41
CA ASP A 54 2.95 1.46 22.65
C ASP A 54 3.40 2.83 23.16
N MET A 55 4.69 3.12 23.09
CA MET A 55 5.26 4.43 23.40
C MET A 55 4.69 5.51 22.49
N LEU A 56 4.72 5.34 21.17
CA LEU A 56 4.16 6.27 20.19
C LEU A 56 2.67 6.55 20.48
N LYS A 57 1.91 5.51 20.79
CA LYS A 57 0.49 5.63 21.15
C LYS A 57 0.30 6.42 22.45
N THR A 58 1.11 6.14 23.47
CA THR A 58 1.05 6.83 24.78
C THR A 58 1.44 8.30 24.65
N LYS A 59 2.45 8.60 23.83
CA LYS A 59 2.88 9.98 23.54
C LYS A 59 1.94 10.73 22.59
N GLY A 60 0.85 10.10 22.14
CA GLY A 60 -0.15 10.74 21.28
C GLY A 60 0.31 10.96 19.83
N TYR A 61 1.23 10.15 19.33
CA TYR A 61 1.68 10.24 17.94
C TYR A 61 0.52 10.01 16.96
N GLU A 62 0.32 10.94 16.03
CA GLU A 62 -0.76 10.91 15.04
C GLU A 62 -0.27 10.79 13.59
N GLY A 63 1.05 10.64 13.40
CA GLY A 63 1.65 10.47 12.09
C GLY A 63 1.46 9.05 11.52
N TYR A 64 2.03 8.84 10.36
CA TYR A 64 1.97 7.55 9.68
C TYR A 64 3.06 6.60 10.17
N VAL A 65 2.70 5.32 10.29
CA VAL A 65 3.63 4.20 10.49
C VAL A 65 3.60 3.34 9.23
N SER A 66 4.72 3.18 8.58
CA SER A 66 4.87 2.49 7.32
C SER A 66 5.76 1.26 7.47
N LEU A 67 5.39 0.17 6.84
CA LEU A 67 6.25 -1.00 6.73
C LEU A 67 7.39 -0.72 5.75
N GLU A 68 8.62 -0.91 6.22
CA GLU A 68 9.80 -0.95 5.35
C GLU A 68 10.11 -2.41 5.00
N TRP A 69 9.77 -2.83 3.77
CA TRP A 69 10.02 -4.19 3.32
C TRP A 69 11.07 -4.22 2.22
N VAL A 70 12.21 -4.84 2.51
CA VAL A 70 13.44 -4.74 1.72
C VAL A 70 13.61 -5.89 0.70
N LYS A 71 12.53 -6.49 0.22
CA LYS A 71 12.55 -7.63 -0.71
C LYS A 71 13.36 -7.36 -1.99
N ARG A 72 13.44 -6.11 -2.44
CA ARG A 72 14.26 -5.74 -3.60
C ARG A 72 15.73 -6.15 -3.43
N TRP A 73 16.24 -6.10 -2.21
CA TRP A 73 17.65 -6.42 -1.89
C TRP A 73 17.82 -7.79 -1.25
N ALA A 74 16.78 -8.35 -0.63
CA ALA A 74 16.75 -9.66 0.01
C ALA A 74 15.63 -10.50 -0.64
N ARG A 75 15.96 -11.18 -1.74
CA ARG A 75 14.99 -11.85 -2.62
C ARG A 75 14.29 -13.06 -2.00
N ASP A 76 14.88 -13.64 -0.96
CA ASP A 76 14.37 -14.76 -0.16
C ASP A 76 13.23 -14.35 0.79
N LEU A 77 12.99 -13.05 0.98
CA LEU A 77 11.91 -12.58 1.82
C LEU A 77 10.53 -12.91 1.24
N ALA A 78 9.53 -13.00 2.14
CA ALA A 78 8.15 -13.29 1.77
C ALA A 78 7.57 -12.25 0.78
N GLU A 79 6.63 -12.71 -0.05
CA GLU A 79 5.96 -11.88 -1.04
C GLU A 79 5.03 -10.85 -0.40
N ALA A 80 4.81 -9.73 -1.09
CA ALA A 80 3.96 -8.63 -0.66
C ALA A 80 2.54 -9.08 -0.28
N GLY A 81 2.00 -10.06 -1.01
CA GLY A 81 0.69 -10.65 -0.74
C GLY A 81 0.58 -11.37 0.61
N ILE A 82 1.70 -11.73 1.23
CA ILE A 82 1.77 -12.33 2.57
C ILE A 82 2.07 -11.24 3.61
N VAL A 83 3.06 -10.42 3.33
CA VAL A 83 3.61 -9.45 4.29
C VAL A 83 2.64 -8.31 4.59
N PHE A 84 1.96 -7.75 3.58
CA PHE A 84 1.06 -6.62 3.79
C PHE A 84 -0.18 -6.98 4.63
N PRO A 85 -0.87 -8.11 4.40
CA PRO A 85 -1.94 -8.55 5.29
C PRO A 85 -1.45 -8.82 6.72
N GLN A 86 -0.25 -9.41 6.89
CA GLN A 86 0.34 -9.65 8.20
C GLN A 86 0.64 -8.33 8.92
N PHE A 87 1.27 -7.37 8.23
CA PHE A 87 1.52 -6.04 8.77
C PHE A 87 0.22 -5.35 9.19
N ALA A 88 -0.79 -5.35 8.32
CA ALA A 88 -2.09 -4.76 8.62
C ALA A 88 -2.75 -5.41 9.86
N TYR A 89 -2.61 -6.73 10.01
CA TYR A 89 -3.08 -7.45 11.19
C TYR A 89 -2.31 -7.06 12.45
N TYR A 90 -0.97 -7.01 12.37
CA TYR A 90 -0.08 -6.64 13.48
C TYR A 90 -0.40 -5.23 14.00
N MET A 91 -0.69 -4.29 13.10
CA MET A 91 -0.96 -2.89 13.42
C MET A 91 -2.37 -2.61 13.95
N ARG A 92 -3.30 -3.57 13.91
CA ARG A 92 -4.70 -3.36 14.37
C ARG A 92 -4.86 -2.71 15.74
N PRO A 93 -4.07 -3.06 16.79
CA PRO A 93 -4.18 -2.45 18.11
C PRO A 93 -3.79 -0.96 18.15
N TYR A 94 -3.01 -0.53 17.17
CA TYR A 94 -2.40 0.80 17.09
C TYR A 94 -3.12 1.75 16.14
N VAL A 95 -3.87 1.21 15.20
CA VAL A 95 -4.61 2.02 14.23
C VAL A 95 -5.86 2.58 14.90
N LYS A 96 -5.95 3.92 14.98
CA LYS A 96 -7.21 4.56 15.31
C LYS A 96 -8.26 4.14 14.28
N LYS A 97 -9.44 3.73 14.73
CA LYS A 97 -10.59 3.50 13.85
C LYS A 97 -11.08 4.84 13.29
N HIS A 98 -10.29 5.46 12.44
CA HIS A 98 -10.77 6.60 11.69
C HIS A 98 -11.74 6.10 10.62
N LYS A 99 -12.93 6.67 10.62
CA LYS A 99 -13.80 6.57 9.44
C LYS A 99 -13.12 7.38 8.34
N HIS A 100 -12.29 6.71 7.53
CA HIS A 100 -11.73 7.35 6.36
C HIS A 100 -12.87 7.80 5.43
N PRO A 101 -12.80 8.98 4.79
CA PRO A 101 -13.85 9.44 3.86
C PRO A 101 -14.25 8.37 2.82
N LEU A 102 -13.28 7.61 2.30
CA LEU A 102 -13.53 6.48 1.41
C LEU A 102 -14.26 5.32 2.12
N GLN A 103 -13.99 5.06 3.39
CA GLN A 103 -14.71 4.02 4.15
C GLN A 103 -16.12 4.45 4.53
N THR A 104 -16.34 5.73 4.78
CA THR A 104 -17.68 6.27 5.04
C THR A 104 -18.53 6.36 3.79
N SER A 105 -17.94 6.67 2.64
CA SER A 105 -18.68 6.70 1.37
C SER A 105 -18.97 5.30 0.83
N GLN A 106 -18.11 4.31 1.15
CA GLN A 106 -18.24 2.95 0.64
C GLN A 106 -18.96 1.98 1.56
N ARG A 107 -18.98 2.23 2.87
CA ARG A 107 -19.48 1.25 3.84
C ARG A 107 -20.60 1.76 4.74
N GLY A 108 -20.94 3.04 4.75
CA GLY A 108 -21.95 3.56 5.66
C GLY A 108 -21.85 2.91 7.04
N ASP A 109 -22.88 2.32 7.57
CA ASP A 109 -22.90 1.56 8.83
C ASP A 109 -22.32 0.13 8.69
N GLY A 110 -21.25 -0.02 7.93
CA GLY A 110 -20.56 -1.28 7.66
C GLY A 110 -21.07 -2.03 6.41
N LYS A 111 -22.02 -1.47 5.68
CA LYS A 111 -22.48 -1.99 4.39
C LYS A 111 -21.80 -1.22 3.25
N TYR A 112 -21.32 -1.95 2.25
CA TYR A 112 -20.82 -1.36 1.03
C TYR A 112 -21.98 -0.67 0.29
N ILE A 113 -21.92 0.65 0.23
CA ILE A 113 -22.87 1.42 -0.57
C ILE A 113 -22.15 1.80 -1.86
N TRP A 114 -22.48 1.13 -2.93
CA TRP A 114 -22.13 1.61 -4.25
C TRP A 114 -22.71 3.00 -4.45
N PRO A 115 -21.97 3.96 -4.97
CA PRO A 115 -22.56 5.19 -5.49
C PRO A 115 -23.45 4.78 -6.66
N LYS A 116 -24.72 4.52 -6.35
CA LYS A 116 -25.73 4.00 -7.29
C LYS A 116 -25.82 4.83 -8.58
N ASP A 117 -25.38 6.08 -8.51
CA ASP A 117 -25.57 7.04 -9.58
C ASP A 117 -24.38 7.10 -10.58
N LYS A 118 -23.28 6.39 -10.33
CA LYS A 118 -22.06 6.59 -11.14
C LYS A 118 -21.61 5.41 -11.99
N LEU A 119 -21.86 4.15 -11.63
CA LEU A 119 -21.29 3.00 -12.37
C LEU A 119 -22.21 1.77 -12.52
N ILE A 120 -23.32 1.66 -11.80
CA ILE A 120 -24.12 0.41 -11.73
C ILE A 120 -24.82 0.06 -13.04
N ASN A 121 -25.08 1.04 -13.89
CA ASN A 121 -25.81 0.86 -15.15
C ASN A 121 -24.93 1.00 -16.39
N TYR A 122 -23.61 0.99 -16.22
CA TYR A 122 -22.69 1.13 -17.31
C TYR A 122 -22.00 -0.20 -17.62
N THR A 123 -21.85 -0.49 -18.89
CA THR A 123 -20.93 -1.53 -19.39
C THR A 123 -19.49 -1.06 -19.26
N PHE A 124 -18.53 -2.00 -19.34
CA PHE A 124 -17.11 -1.64 -19.32
C PHE A 124 -16.73 -0.68 -20.46
N SER A 125 -17.35 -0.83 -21.64
CA SER A 125 -17.14 0.09 -22.77
C SER A 125 -17.60 1.51 -22.42
N GLU A 126 -18.80 1.66 -21.87
CA GLU A 126 -19.34 2.97 -21.51
C GLU A 126 -18.51 3.64 -20.38
N VAL A 127 -17.98 2.84 -19.44
CA VAL A 127 -17.06 3.37 -18.42
C VAL A 127 -15.77 3.86 -19.08
N LEU A 128 -15.21 3.08 -20.01
CA LEU A 128 -13.99 3.46 -20.72
C LEU A 128 -14.21 4.73 -21.56
N ASP A 129 -15.33 4.84 -22.26
CA ASP A 129 -15.68 6.02 -23.05
C ASP A 129 -15.74 7.28 -22.18
N ARG A 130 -16.40 7.20 -21.03
CA ARG A 130 -16.46 8.31 -20.05
C ARG A 130 -15.10 8.68 -19.49
N VAL A 131 -14.25 7.71 -19.17
CA VAL A 131 -12.90 8.00 -18.67
C VAL A 131 -12.05 8.63 -19.76
N CYS A 132 -12.22 8.27 -21.03
CA CYS A 132 -11.56 8.93 -22.16
C CYS A 132 -11.98 10.40 -22.28
N GLU A 133 -13.25 10.70 -22.06
CA GLU A 133 -13.77 12.08 -22.10
C GLU A 133 -13.29 12.90 -20.88
N GLU A 134 -13.34 12.32 -19.68
CA GLU A 134 -13.02 13.00 -18.42
C GLU A 134 -11.50 13.21 -18.24
N PHE A 135 -10.69 12.23 -18.71
CA PHE A 135 -9.24 12.20 -18.49
C PHE A 135 -8.42 11.92 -19.76
N PRO A 136 -8.58 12.71 -20.84
CA PRO A 136 -8.02 12.39 -22.16
C PRO A 136 -6.49 12.36 -22.21
N SER A 137 -5.82 13.08 -21.31
CA SER A 137 -4.35 13.12 -21.24
C SER A 137 -3.73 12.23 -20.18
N GLN A 138 -4.54 11.52 -19.37
CA GLN A 138 -4.02 10.61 -18.37
C GLN A 138 -3.63 9.26 -18.97
N TYR A 139 -2.62 8.65 -18.38
CA TYR A 139 -2.19 7.32 -18.77
C TYR A 139 -3.11 6.25 -18.17
N ALA A 140 -3.68 5.40 -19.04
CA ALA A 140 -4.33 4.17 -18.64
C ALA A 140 -3.28 3.12 -18.21
N PHE A 141 -2.17 3.03 -18.95
CA PHE A 141 -1.05 2.15 -18.66
C PHE A 141 0.28 2.83 -18.91
N ARG A 142 1.24 2.53 -18.03
CA ARG A 142 2.62 2.95 -18.18
C ARG A 142 3.54 1.82 -17.69
N PHE A 143 3.95 0.96 -18.61
CA PHE A 143 4.92 -0.10 -18.36
C PHE A 143 6.29 0.34 -18.84
N THR A 144 7.10 0.87 -17.94
CA THR A 144 8.40 1.46 -18.24
C THR A 144 9.44 0.43 -18.73
N GLU A 145 9.30 -0.83 -18.31
CA GLU A 145 10.21 -1.92 -18.71
C GLU A 145 9.94 -2.43 -20.14
N MET A 146 8.74 -2.19 -20.65
CA MET A 146 8.31 -2.66 -21.98
C MET A 146 8.15 -1.53 -22.98
N ASP A 147 8.47 -0.30 -22.60
CA ASP A 147 8.22 0.92 -23.37
C ASP A 147 6.77 1.00 -23.91
N TYR A 148 5.84 0.48 -23.12
CA TYR A 148 4.42 0.49 -23.45
C TYR A 148 3.70 1.55 -22.61
N ILE A 149 3.31 2.64 -23.26
CA ILE A 149 2.57 3.75 -22.66
C ILE A 149 1.30 3.97 -23.47
N ARG A 150 0.16 4.09 -22.79
CA ARG A 150 -1.13 4.40 -23.40
C ARG A 150 -1.90 5.38 -22.54
N THR A 151 -2.37 6.46 -23.15
CA THR A 151 -3.45 7.28 -22.59
C THR A 151 -4.78 6.51 -22.67
N TYR A 152 -5.82 6.99 -21.98
CA TYR A 152 -7.13 6.35 -22.06
C TYR A 152 -7.69 6.31 -23.49
N PRO A 153 -7.64 7.39 -24.30
CA PRO A 153 -8.07 7.31 -25.71
C PRO A 153 -7.27 6.34 -26.56
N GLU A 154 -5.94 6.27 -26.39
CA GLU A 154 -5.10 5.28 -27.11
C GLU A 154 -5.46 3.86 -26.71
N PHE A 155 -5.65 3.62 -25.40
CA PHE A 155 -6.12 2.31 -24.93
C PHE A 155 -7.50 1.95 -25.47
N ARG A 156 -8.42 2.91 -25.56
CA ARG A 156 -9.73 2.70 -26.18
C ARG A 156 -9.60 2.27 -27.64
N SER A 157 -8.71 2.90 -28.39
CA SER A 157 -8.41 2.52 -29.78
C SER A 157 -7.85 1.11 -29.88
N ASP A 158 -6.93 0.71 -28.98
CA ASP A 158 -6.38 -0.65 -28.94
C ASP A 158 -7.47 -1.69 -28.63
N VAL A 159 -8.41 -1.38 -27.73
CA VAL A 159 -9.56 -2.24 -27.41
C VAL A 159 -10.46 -2.43 -28.63
N ASP A 160 -10.76 -1.37 -29.38
CA ASP A 160 -11.58 -1.44 -30.58
C ASP A 160 -10.91 -2.25 -31.70
N ALA A 161 -9.61 -2.04 -31.91
CA ALA A 161 -8.83 -2.80 -32.88
C ALA A 161 -8.82 -4.30 -32.54
N PHE A 162 -8.65 -4.63 -31.25
CA PHE A 162 -8.69 -6.02 -30.78
C PHE A 162 -10.07 -6.64 -30.94
N ALA A 163 -11.13 -5.91 -30.61
CA ALA A 163 -12.51 -6.38 -30.80
C ALA A 163 -12.82 -6.67 -32.27
N GLN A 164 -12.39 -5.78 -33.20
CA GLN A 164 -12.53 -5.99 -34.62
C GLN A 164 -11.80 -7.24 -35.10
N ALA A 165 -10.58 -7.48 -34.60
CA ALA A 165 -9.84 -8.70 -34.94
C ALA A 165 -10.55 -9.97 -34.46
N LEU A 166 -11.12 -9.97 -33.26
CA LEU A 166 -11.89 -11.09 -32.72
C LEU A 166 -13.15 -11.35 -33.59
N ILE A 167 -13.87 -10.30 -33.97
CA ILE A 167 -15.04 -10.43 -34.87
C ILE A 167 -14.62 -11.03 -36.20
N ALA A 168 -13.51 -10.59 -36.79
CA ALA A 168 -12.99 -11.13 -38.03
C ALA A 168 -12.60 -12.63 -37.93
N LEU A 169 -12.21 -13.09 -36.74
CA LEU A 169 -11.95 -14.50 -36.44
C LEU A 169 -13.22 -15.30 -36.11
N GLY A 170 -14.39 -14.68 -36.16
CA GLY A 170 -15.68 -15.36 -35.93
C GLY A 170 -16.07 -15.49 -34.42
N VAL A 171 -15.40 -14.80 -33.53
CA VAL A 171 -15.79 -14.73 -32.12
C VAL A 171 -17.08 -13.89 -32.03
N LYS A 172 -18.08 -14.42 -31.32
CA LYS A 172 -19.38 -13.77 -31.12
C LYS A 172 -19.54 -13.30 -29.67
#